data_1de4917eda9d5dc629d1b408ff10a178
#
_entry.id   1de4917eda9d5dc629d1b408ff10a178
#
_cell.length_a   1.000
_cell.length_b   1.000
_cell.length_c   1.000
_cell.angle_alpha   90.00
_cell.angle_beta   90.00
_cell.angle_gamma   90.00
#
_symmetry.space_group_name_H-M   'P 1'
#
loop_
_entity.id
_entity.type
_entity.pdbx_description
1 polymer ?
#
loop_
_entity_poly.entity_id
_entity_poly.type
_entity_poly.pdbx_seq_one_letter_code
_entity_poly.pdbx_strand_id
1 'polypeptide(L)'
;TLANRATNSIGTMLQGIVPNLNISIGDGQANSVPTFNIRGETSINGGSPLIVIDGIPTETAFFSRMNSSDIESISVLKDASSAAIYGAKAAYGVILVTTKKGEKGEKINVDFDNSITVRKLGRMPKIVKDPYIQASYKKIMGKPWYDLYSDEDLKYIEKMKEDPTLPNVIPSFSNPEYYTYLGNTDWFSEIYDNTGITHSHNLSLSGASEKASYYIGMEYMQERGLLKINNGSL
;
A
#
# COMPACT_ATOMS: atom_id res chain seq x y z
N THR A 1 -13.49 2.49 18.41
CA THR A 1 -14.00 3.40 17.38
C THR A 1 -13.05 3.42 16.20
N LEU A 2 -13.58 3.38 14.97
CA LEU A 2 -12.80 3.37 13.72
C LEU A 2 -11.94 4.64 13.55
N ALA A 3 -12.42 5.75 14.09
CA ALA A 3 -11.82 7.08 13.94
C ALA A 3 -10.40 7.28 14.52
N ASN A 4 -9.93 6.40 15.39
CA ASN A 4 -8.63 6.58 16.08
C ASN A 4 -7.48 5.73 15.49
N ARG A 5 -7.64 5.16 14.31
CA ARG A 5 -6.56 4.41 13.65
C ARG A 5 -5.81 5.30 12.67
N ALA A 6 -4.49 5.32 12.78
CA ALA A 6 -3.59 6.10 11.91
C ALA A 6 -3.48 5.49 10.49
N THR A 7 -4.62 5.26 9.84
CA THR A 7 -4.68 4.75 8.47
C THR A 7 -5.90 5.32 7.76
N ASN A 8 -5.72 5.72 6.52
CA ASN A 8 -6.78 6.33 5.70
C ASN A 8 -7.54 5.29 4.87
N SER A 9 -7.15 4.01 4.90
CA SER A 9 -7.85 2.95 4.18
C SER A 9 -8.84 2.25 5.09
N ILE A 10 -10.12 2.25 4.71
CA ILE A 10 -11.18 1.52 5.43
C ILE A 10 -10.82 0.04 5.58
N GLY A 11 -10.20 -0.56 4.54
CA GLY A 11 -9.72 -1.92 4.61
C GLY A 11 -8.82 -2.18 5.80
N THR A 12 -7.78 -1.36 5.98
CA THR A 12 -6.86 -1.49 7.11
C THR A 12 -7.50 -1.17 8.45
N MET A 13 -8.47 -0.25 8.47
CA MET A 13 -9.22 0.07 9.68
C MET A 13 -10.07 -1.11 10.18
N LEU A 14 -10.66 -1.87 9.28
CA LEU A 14 -11.49 -3.04 9.60
C LEU A 14 -10.68 -4.27 10.01
N GLN A 15 -9.40 -4.30 9.69
CA GLN A 15 -8.54 -5.44 10.01
C GLN A 15 -8.46 -5.67 11.52
N GLY A 16 -8.84 -6.87 11.94
CA GLY A 16 -8.85 -7.27 13.34
C GLY A 16 -10.04 -6.75 14.18
N ILE A 17 -10.95 -5.94 13.60
CA ILE A 17 -12.18 -5.51 14.28
C ILE A 17 -13.34 -6.46 13.99
N VAL A 18 -13.47 -6.86 12.72
CA VAL A 18 -14.54 -7.75 12.28
C VAL A 18 -14.04 -9.19 12.33
N PRO A 19 -14.61 -10.07 13.19
CA PRO A 19 -14.20 -11.46 13.27
C PRO A 19 -14.41 -12.17 11.94
N ASN A 20 -13.42 -12.97 11.50
CA ASN A 20 -13.41 -13.74 10.24
C ASN A 20 -13.43 -12.88 8.96
N LEU A 21 -13.16 -11.59 9.04
CA LEU A 21 -12.86 -10.76 7.89
C LEU A 21 -11.33 -10.70 7.71
N ASN A 22 -10.83 -11.43 6.73
CA ASN A 22 -9.43 -11.38 6.33
C ASN A 22 -9.25 -10.29 5.28
N ILE A 23 -8.29 -9.41 5.51
CA ILE A 23 -7.98 -8.30 4.62
C ILE A 23 -6.51 -8.41 4.26
N SER A 24 -6.22 -8.49 2.97
CA SER A 24 -4.86 -8.54 2.44
C SER A 24 -4.62 -7.34 1.55
N ILE A 25 -3.47 -6.70 1.75
CA ILE A 25 -2.97 -5.60 0.93
C ILE A 25 -1.71 -6.11 0.26
N GLY A 26 -1.74 -6.25 -1.09
CA GLY A 26 -0.74 -7.00 -1.84
C GLY A 26 0.63 -6.34 -1.90
N ASP A 27 0.71 -5.03 -2.08
CA ASP A 27 1.94 -4.37 -2.52
C ASP A 27 2.34 -3.11 -1.71
N GLY A 28 1.51 -2.63 -0.82
CA GLY A 28 1.81 -1.43 -0.02
C GLY A 28 1.90 -0.13 -0.83
N GLN A 29 1.45 -0.13 -2.08
CA GLN A 29 1.33 1.09 -2.88
C GLN A 29 0.21 1.98 -2.33
N ALA A 30 0.31 3.28 -2.56
CA ALA A 30 -0.66 4.26 -2.08
C ALA A 30 -2.09 4.00 -2.59
N ASN A 31 -2.23 3.45 -3.80
CA ASN A 31 -3.52 3.14 -4.45
C ASN A 31 -3.90 1.66 -4.39
N SER A 32 -3.25 0.88 -3.56
CA SER A 32 -3.52 -0.56 -3.46
C SER A 32 -4.93 -0.83 -2.96
N VAL A 33 -5.70 -1.55 -3.75
CA VAL A 33 -7.06 -1.96 -3.37
C VAL A 33 -6.94 -3.21 -2.50
N PRO A 34 -7.40 -3.19 -1.24
CA PRO A 34 -7.37 -4.35 -0.38
C PRO A 34 -8.30 -5.45 -0.91
N THR A 35 -7.88 -6.70 -0.74
CA THR A 35 -8.76 -7.85 -0.97
C THR A 35 -9.44 -8.25 0.34
N PHE A 36 -10.74 -8.47 0.26
CA PHE A 36 -11.56 -8.88 1.39
C PHE A 36 -11.93 -10.35 1.25
N ASN A 37 -11.81 -11.11 2.31
CA ASN A 37 -12.23 -12.51 2.36
C ASN A 37 -12.92 -12.79 3.70
N ILE A 38 -14.16 -13.30 3.68
CA ILE A 38 -14.96 -13.54 4.89
C ILE A 38 -14.91 -15.00 5.33
N ARG A 39 -14.78 -15.94 4.39
CA ARG A 39 -14.88 -17.40 4.68
C ARG A 39 -13.60 -18.17 4.45
N GLY A 40 -12.48 -17.52 4.19
CA GLY A 40 -11.25 -18.16 3.74
C GLY A 40 -11.34 -18.54 2.26
N GLU A 41 -10.27 -19.12 1.73
CA GLU A 41 -10.24 -19.63 0.35
C GLU A 41 -10.99 -20.97 0.28
N THR A 42 -12.32 -20.91 0.23
CA THR A 42 -13.19 -22.10 0.16
C THR A 42 -13.43 -22.59 -1.26
N SER A 43 -12.93 -21.88 -2.25
CA SER A 43 -13.09 -22.20 -3.68
C SER A 43 -11.76 -21.98 -4.41
N ILE A 44 -11.44 -22.90 -5.34
CA ILE A 44 -10.28 -22.78 -6.24
C ILE A 44 -10.28 -21.48 -7.04
N ASN A 45 -11.46 -20.95 -7.34
CA ASN A 45 -11.63 -19.70 -8.10
C ASN A 45 -11.67 -18.45 -7.19
N GLY A 46 -11.59 -18.60 -5.85
CA GLY A 46 -11.73 -17.50 -4.92
C GLY A 46 -13.05 -16.74 -5.07
N GLY A 47 -13.25 -15.68 -4.30
CA GLY A 47 -14.37 -14.77 -4.46
C GLY A 47 -14.31 -13.67 -3.41
N SER A 48 -14.61 -12.45 -3.85
CA SER A 48 -14.71 -11.29 -2.96
C SER A 48 -16.14 -11.18 -2.43
N PRO A 49 -16.34 -10.75 -1.17
CA PRO A 49 -17.67 -10.46 -0.66
C PRO A 49 -18.33 -9.34 -1.45
N LEU A 50 -19.65 -9.38 -1.52
CA LEU A 50 -20.44 -8.30 -2.08
C LEU A 50 -20.43 -7.11 -1.12
N ILE A 51 -20.09 -5.94 -1.60
CA ILE A 51 -20.15 -4.69 -0.84
C ILE A 51 -21.44 -3.98 -1.20
N VAL A 52 -22.20 -3.58 -0.19
CA VAL A 52 -23.47 -2.87 -0.35
C VAL A 52 -23.44 -1.62 0.51
N ILE A 53 -23.53 -0.45 -0.12
CA ILE A 53 -23.54 0.85 0.55
C ILE A 53 -24.94 1.43 0.43
N ASP A 54 -25.60 1.66 1.56
CA ASP A 54 -26.98 2.15 1.65
C ASP A 54 -27.97 1.39 0.76
N GLY A 55 -27.79 0.07 0.68
CA GLY A 55 -28.62 -0.81 -0.14
C GLY A 55 -28.19 -0.96 -1.61
N ILE A 56 -27.14 -0.24 -2.06
CA ILE A 56 -26.65 -0.25 -3.44
C ILE A 56 -25.38 -1.11 -3.52
N PRO A 57 -25.35 -2.17 -4.35
CA PRO A 57 -24.14 -2.94 -4.62
C PRO A 57 -23.04 -2.05 -5.23
N THR A 58 -21.84 -2.12 -4.67
CA THR A 58 -20.74 -1.22 -5.00
C THR A 58 -19.44 -2.01 -5.18
N GLU A 59 -18.51 -1.48 -5.95
CA GLU A 59 -17.19 -2.07 -6.17
C GLU A 59 -16.27 -1.89 -4.97
N THR A 60 -15.38 -2.87 -4.75
CA THR A 60 -14.38 -2.86 -3.67
C THR A 60 -13.48 -1.63 -3.75
N ALA A 61 -13.11 -1.21 -4.96
CA ALA A 61 -12.25 -0.04 -5.17
C ALA A 61 -12.90 1.26 -4.69
N PHE A 62 -14.21 1.41 -4.87
CA PHE A 62 -14.94 2.57 -4.37
C PHE A 62 -15.01 2.56 -2.83
N PHE A 63 -15.40 1.42 -2.25
CA PHE A 63 -15.48 1.26 -0.80
C PHE A 63 -14.13 1.52 -0.10
N SER A 64 -13.03 1.04 -0.68
CA SER A 64 -11.70 1.21 -0.08
C SER A 64 -11.23 2.67 -0.03
N ARG A 65 -11.80 3.53 -0.90
CA ARG A 65 -11.49 4.96 -0.98
C ARG A 65 -12.47 5.86 -0.20
N MET A 66 -13.55 5.28 0.32
CA MET A 66 -14.49 6.06 1.15
C MET A 66 -13.78 6.56 2.41
N ASN A 67 -14.21 7.73 2.86
CA ASN A 67 -13.79 8.25 4.14
C ASN A 67 -14.48 7.50 5.29
N SER A 68 -13.69 7.10 6.28
CA SER A 68 -14.24 6.45 7.46
C SER A 68 -15.16 7.36 8.29
N SER A 69 -14.99 8.68 8.18
CA SER A 69 -15.85 9.66 8.87
C SER A 69 -17.26 9.71 8.29
N ASP A 70 -17.47 9.28 7.04
CA ASP A 70 -18.79 9.24 6.38
C ASP A 70 -19.59 7.99 6.75
N ILE A 71 -18.96 7.03 7.44
CA ILE A 71 -19.58 5.76 7.78
C ILE A 71 -20.21 5.83 9.16
N GLU A 72 -21.49 5.46 9.25
CA GLU A 72 -22.22 5.28 10.49
C GLU A 72 -21.97 3.87 11.06
N SER A 73 -22.16 2.84 10.24
CA SER A 73 -21.98 1.45 10.65
C SER A 73 -21.55 0.52 9.52
N ILE A 74 -20.88 -0.56 9.92
CA ILE A 74 -20.50 -1.66 9.00
C ILE A 74 -20.97 -2.97 9.62
N SER A 75 -21.72 -3.75 8.86
CA SER A 75 -22.18 -5.09 9.23
C SER A 75 -21.72 -6.12 8.22
N VAL A 76 -21.28 -7.29 8.69
CA VAL A 76 -20.81 -8.36 7.80
C VAL A 76 -21.73 -9.57 7.93
N LEU A 77 -22.45 -9.87 6.84
CA LEU A 77 -23.31 -11.03 6.72
C LEU A 77 -22.47 -12.24 6.26
N LYS A 78 -22.31 -13.19 7.17
CA LYS A 78 -21.51 -14.40 6.94
C LYS A 78 -22.37 -15.60 6.59
N ASP A 79 -23.63 -15.61 7.04
CA ASP A 79 -24.52 -16.73 6.88
C ASP A 79 -25.23 -16.70 5.52
N ALA A 80 -25.38 -17.88 4.90
CA ALA A 80 -26.03 -17.98 3.61
C ALA A 80 -27.49 -17.50 3.64
N SER A 81 -28.18 -17.70 4.79
CA SER A 81 -29.56 -17.25 4.96
C SER A 81 -29.71 -15.73 4.98
N SER A 82 -28.81 -15.04 5.67
CA SER A 82 -28.83 -13.57 5.71
C SER A 82 -28.33 -12.92 4.41
N ALA A 83 -27.45 -13.62 3.67
CA ALA A 83 -26.93 -13.16 2.40
C ALA A 83 -27.88 -13.47 1.22
N ALA A 84 -28.86 -14.36 1.40
CA ALA A 84 -29.74 -14.85 0.33
C ALA A 84 -30.54 -13.73 -0.38
N ILE A 85 -30.90 -12.66 0.33
CA ILE A 85 -31.62 -11.51 -0.23
C ILE A 85 -30.82 -10.77 -1.33
N TYR A 86 -29.49 -10.96 -1.35
CA TYR A 86 -28.59 -10.35 -2.33
C TYR A 86 -28.25 -11.30 -3.50
N GLY A 87 -28.85 -12.50 -3.52
CA GLY A 87 -28.71 -13.47 -4.60
C GLY A 87 -27.32 -14.11 -4.70
N ALA A 88 -27.00 -14.66 -5.87
CA ALA A 88 -25.77 -15.41 -6.13
C ALA A 88 -24.47 -14.61 -5.90
N LYS A 89 -24.51 -13.30 -6.07
CA LYS A 89 -23.34 -12.43 -5.83
C LYS A 89 -22.91 -12.41 -4.36
N ALA A 90 -23.79 -12.79 -3.44
CA ALA A 90 -23.53 -12.85 -2.00
C ALA A 90 -22.96 -14.20 -1.51
N ALA A 91 -22.63 -15.10 -2.42
CA ALA A 91 -22.11 -16.45 -2.07
C ALA A 91 -20.87 -16.41 -1.17
N TYR A 92 -20.04 -15.39 -1.32
CA TYR A 92 -18.81 -15.17 -0.53
C TYR A 92 -19.00 -14.26 0.69
N GLY A 93 -20.26 -13.95 1.02
CA GLY A 93 -20.66 -13.03 2.10
C GLY A 93 -20.97 -11.63 1.60
N VAL A 94 -21.50 -10.81 2.52
CA VAL A 94 -21.88 -9.42 2.19
C VAL A 94 -21.33 -8.48 3.27
N ILE A 95 -20.75 -7.38 2.84
CA ILE A 95 -20.37 -6.26 3.69
C ILE A 95 -21.41 -5.15 3.49
N LEU A 96 -22.22 -4.90 4.51
CA LEU A 96 -23.19 -3.83 4.52
C LEU A 96 -22.58 -2.59 5.15
N VAL A 97 -22.62 -1.49 4.44
CA VAL A 97 -22.15 -0.19 4.89
C VAL A 97 -23.34 0.76 4.94
N THR A 98 -23.53 1.39 6.07
CA THR A 98 -24.52 2.47 6.25
C THR A 98 -23.75 3.77 6.39
N THR A 99 -24.09 4.76 5.57
CA THR A 99 -23.49 6.10 5.65
C THR A 99 -24.23 6.96 6.66
N LYS A 100 -23.55 7.96 7.20
CA LYS A 100 -24.14 8.94 8.10
C LYS A 100 -25.25 9.72 7.41
N LYS A 101 -26.28 10.05 8.16
CA LYS A 101 -27.43 10.87 7.72
C LYS A 101 -27.64 11.95 8.76
N GLY A 102 -28.20 13.08 8.34
CA GLY A 102 -28.63 14.10 9.29
C GLY A 102 -29.77 13.58 10.18
N GLU A 103 -29.69 13.82 11.48
CA GLU A 103 -30.70 13.41 12.43
C GLU A 103 -31.87 14.40 12.47
N LYS A 104 -33.12 13.89 12.63
CA LYS A 104 -34.30 14.73 12.67
C LYS A 104 -34.25 15.73 13.82
N GLY A 105 -34.49 17.00 13.52
CA GLY A 105 -34.45 18.09 14.50
C GLY A 105 -33.07 18.68 14.76
N GLU A 106 -32.02 18.15 14.11
CA GLU A 106 -30.69 18.75 14.16
C GLU A 106 -30.62 20.04 13.33
N LYS A 107 -30.03 21.06 13.96
CA LYS A 107 -29.55 22.24 13.23
C LYS A 107 -28.43 21.81 12.30
N ILE A 108 -28.12 22.63 11.31
CA ILE A 108 -27.00 22.42 10.40
C ILE A 108 -25.74 22.16 11.25
N ASN A 109 -25.15 20.97 11.08
CA ASN A 109 -23.88 20.61 11.68
C ASN A 109 -22.79 20.63 10.60
N VAL A 110 -21.66 21.23 10.95
CA VAL A 110 -20.48 21.34 10.08
C VAL A 110 -19.31 20.73 10.83
N ASP A 111 -18.79 19.63 10.32
CA ASP A 111 -17.62 18.96 10.88
C ASP A 111 -16.44 19.13 9.93
N PHE A 112 -15.29 19.51 10.47
CA PHE A 112 -14.04 19.61 9.74
C PHE A 112 -12.95 18.81 10.44
N ASP A 113 -12.46 17.78 9.73
CA ASP A 113 -11.36 16.95 10.20
C ASP A 113 -10.12 17.17 9.33
N ASN A 114 -8.98 17.30 9.99
CA ASN A 114 -7.69 17.39 9.34
C ASN A 114 -6.75 16.34 9.93
N SER A 115 -6.12 15.54 9.09
CA SER A 115 -5.15 14.56 9.53
C SER A 115 -3.85 14.64 8.73
N ILE A 116 -2.73 14.45 9.45
CA ILE A 116 -1.41 14.31 8.85
C ILE A 116 -0.86 12.98 9.32
N THR A 117 -0.59 12.10 8.37
CA THR A 117 -0.02 10.78 8.65
C THR A 117 1.40 10.71 8.10
N VAL A 118 2.37 10.39 8.97
CA VAL A 118 3.76 10.16 8.58
C VAL A 118 4.02 8.66 8.61
N ARG A 119 4.34 8.09 7.46
CA ARG A 119 4.79 6.70 7.32
C ARG A 119 6.30 6.66 7.25
N LYS A 120 6.92 5.75 7.96
CA LYS A 120 8.35 5.50 7.88
C LYS A 120 8.60 4.13 7.31
N LEU A 121 9.67 4.04 6.52
CA LEU A 121 10.15 2.76 6.03
C LEU A 121 10.45 1.84 7.22
N GLY A 122 9.95 0.62 7.17
CA GLY A 122 10.18 -0.37 8.22
C GLY A 122 11.64 -0.85 8.27
N ARG A 123 11.87 -1.98 8.92
CA ARG A 123 13.21 -2.55 9.02
C ARG A 123 13.68 -3.04 7.65
N MET A 124 14.69 -2.37 7.11
CA MET A 124 15.33 -2.77 5.86
C MET A 124 16.42 -3.81 6.10
N PRO A 125 16.66 -4.73 5.15
CA PRO A 125 17.83 -5.59 5.18
C PRO A 125 19.10 -4.77 5.23
N LYS A 126 20.09 -5.22 6.00
CA LYS A 126 21.42 -4.61 5.94
C LYS A 126 22.10 -4.99 4.64
N ILE A 127 22.44 -4.00 3.85
CA ILE A 127 23.15 -4.18 2.60
C ILE A 127 24.64 -4.08 2.86
N VAL A 128 25.42 -4.93 2.19
CA VAL A 128 26.88 -4.82 2.15
C VAL A 128 27.23 -3.62 1.30
N LYS A 129 27.69 -2.53 1.93
CA LYS A 129 28.05 -1.27 1.25
C LYS A 129 29.47 -1.28 0.66
N ASP A 130 30.32 -2.18 1.13
CA ASP A 130 31.69 -2.31 0.61
C ASP A 130 31.66 -3.04 -0.73
N PRO A 131 32.09 -2.39 -1.84
CA PRO A 131 32.05 -2.99 -3.18
C PRO A 131 33.00 -4.20 -3.30
N TYR A 132 34.13 -4.20 -2.59
CA TYR A 132 35.06 -5.32 -2.59
C TYR A 132 34.44 -6.57 -1.93
N ILE A 133 33.84 -6.39 -0.76
CA ILE A 133 33.16 -7.50 -0.07
C ILE A 133 32.02 -8.04 -0.92
N GLN A 134 31.23 -7.16 -1.55
CA GLN A 134 30.14 -7.59 -2.40
C GLN A 134 30.63 -8.36 -3.64
N ALA A 135 31.66 -7.86 -4.32
CA ALA A 135 32.25 -8.52 -5.48
C ALA A 135 32.88 -9.88 -5.11
N SER A 136 33.57 -9.94 -3.97
CA SER A 136 34.17 -11.18 -3.44
C SER A 136 33.10 -12.25 -3.17
N TYR A 137 31.98 -11.88 -2.52
CA TYR A 137 30.88 -12.83 -2.31
C TYR A 137 30.26 -13.29 -3.64
N LYS A 138 30.02 -12.40 -4.58
CA LYS A 138 29.49 -12.75 -5.90
C LYS A 138 30.43 -13.67 -6.68
N LYS A 139 31.75 -13.43 -6.59
CA LYS A 139 32.77 -14.32 -7.18
C LYS A 139 32.72 -15.72 -6.58
N ILE A 140 32.63 -15.83 -5.25
CA ILE A 140 32.57 -17.14 -4.57
C ILE A 140 31.27 -17.87 -4.92
N MET A 141 30.13 -17.18 -4.90
CA MET A 141 28.82 -17.76 -5.16
C MET A 141 28.61 -18.13 -6.64
N GLY A 142 29.18 -17.34 -7.56
CA GLY A 142 29.08 -17.58 -8.99
C GLY A 142 30.02 -18.65 -9.53
N LYS A 143 31.11 -18.94 -8.83
CA LYS A 143 32.21 -19.80 -9.31
C LYS A 143 31.83 -21.14 -9.89
N PRO A 144 30.77 -21.84 -9.47
CA PRO A 144 30.38 -23.10 -10.11
C PRO A 144 29.83 -22.95 -11.54
N TRP A 145 29.39 -21.74 -11.89
CA TRP A 145 28.69 -21.48 -13.15
C TRP A 145 29.48 -20.57 -14.11
N TYR A 146 30.08 -19.49 -13.59
CA TYR A 146 30.86 -18.52 -14.31
C TYR A 146 31.64 -17.59 -13.37
N ASP A 147 32.80 -17.10 -13.80
CA ASP A 147 33.57 -16.10 -13.06
C ASP A 147 32.95 -14.71 -13.30
N LEU A 148 32.24 -14.19 -12.32
CA LEU A 148 31.63 -12.84 -12.37
C LEU A 148 32.67 -11.73 -12.25
N TYR A 149 33.72 -11.97 -11.48
CA TYR A 149 34.80 -11.01 -11.23
C TYR A 149 36.15 -11.74 -11.25
N SER A 150 37.12 -11.22 -12.00
CA SER A 150 38.50 -11.67 -11.98
C SER A 150 39.26 -11.19 -10.75
N ASP A 151 40.47 -11.67 -10.52
CA ASP A 151 41.32 -11.14 -9.44
C ASP A 151 41.79 -9.71 -9.74
N GLU A 152 41.91 -9.37 -11.02
CA GLU A 152 42.22 -8.02 -11.49
C GLU A 152 41.09 -7.05 -11.20
N ASP A 153 39.82 -7.47 -11.39
CA ASP A 153 38.66 -6.68 -11.02
C ASP A 153 38.63 -6.37 -9.53
N LEU A 154 38.92 -7.34 -8.67
CA LEU A 154 38.99 -7.15 -7.22
C LEU A 154 40.10 -6.17 -6.82
N LYS A 155 41.31 -6.27 -7.43
CA LYS A 155 42.40 -5.32 -7.20
C LYS A 155 42.03 -3.91 -7.66
N TYR A 156 41.30 -3.79 -8.77
CA TYR A 156 40.82 -2.49 -9.24
C TYR A 156 39.80 -1.87 -8.27
N ILE A 157 38.88 -2.68 -7.72
CA ILE A 157 37.93 -2.21 -6.70
C ILE A 157 38.66 -1.70 -5.44
N GLU A 158 39.75 -2.33 -5.03
CA GLU A 158 40.58 -1.82 -3.91
C GLU A 158 41.17 -0.45 -4.23
N LYS A 159 41.69 -0.25 -5.45
CA LYS A 159 42.18 1.05 -5.89
C LYS A 159 41.09 2.11 -5.93
N MET A 160 39.85 1.75 -6.31
CA MET A 160 38.72 2.67 -6.26
C MET A 160 38.36 3.14 -4.85
N LYS A 161 38.69 2.37 -3.81
CA LYS A 161 38.52 2.83 -2.42
C LYS A 161 39.53 3.94 -2.06
N GLU A 162 40.74 3.89 -2.61
CA GLU A 162 41.78 4.90 -2.38
C GLU A 162 41.56 6.13 -3.27
N ASP A 163 41.05 5.92 -4.50
CA ASP A 163 40.78 6.97 -5.46
C ASP A 163 39.32 6.86 -6.02
N PRO A 164 38.36 7.58 -5.41
CA PRO A 164 36.96 7.58 -5.82
C PRO A 164 36.71 8.22 -7.22
N THR A 165 37.73 8.81 -7.85
CA THR A 165 37.60 9.40 -9.20
C THR A 165 37.72 8.34 -10.30
N LEU A 166 38.17 7.13 -9.95
CA LEU A 166 38.26 6.03 -10.92
C LEU A 166 36.89 5.59 -11.40
N PRO A 167 36.73 5.30 -12.71
CA PRO A 167 35.46 4.87 -13.24
C PRO A 167 35.03 3.52 -12.66
N ASN A 168 33.75 3.41 -12.34
CA ASN A 168 33.13 2.17 -11.84
C ASN A 168 32.64 1.23 -12.94
N VAL A 169 32.79 1.63 -14.21
CA VAL A 169 32.52 0.83 -15.41
C VAL A 169 33.76 0.84 -16.26
N ILE A 170 34.36 -0.31 -16.46
CA ILE A 170 35.62 -0.46 -17.22
C ILE A 170 35.47 -1.59 -18.23
N PRO A 171 36.26 -1.61 -19.31
CA PRO A 171 36.41 -2.81 -20.14
C PRO A 171 36.86 -4.00 -19.30
N SER A 172 36.26 -5.15 -19.50
CA SER A 172 36.61 -6.35 -18.74
C SER A 172 38.05 -6.75 -18.98
N PHE A 173 38.76 -7.09 -17.91
CA PHE A 173 40.17 -7.57 -18.02
C PHE A 173 40.26 -8.92 -18.75
N SER A 174 39.20 -9.73 -18.70
CA SER A 174 39.15 -11.03 -19.37
C SER A 174 38.74 -10.95 -20.85
N ASN A 175 37.86 -10.01 -21.18
CA ASN A 175 37.44 -9.77 -22.57
C ASN A 175 37.08 -8.28 -22.76
N PRO A 176 37.96 -7.47 -23.39
CA PRO A 176 37.80 -6.04 -23.57
C PRO A 176 36.59 -5.62 -24.42
N GLU A 177 35.92 -6.54 -25.10
CA GLU A 177 34.69 -6.26 -25.87
C GLU A 177 33.48 -6.07 -24.93
N TYR A 178 33.59 -6.53 -23.67
CA TYR A 178 32.55 -6.40 -22.65
C TYR A 178 32.95 -5.41 -21.56
N TYR A 179 31.95 -4.85 -20.88
CA TYR A 179 32.19 -3.97 -19.73
C TYR A 179 31.92 -4.69 -18.45
N THR A 180 32.78 -4.47 -17.46
CA THR A 180 32.60 -4.91 -16.08
C THR A 180 32.09 -3.73 -15.25
N TYR A 181 31.01 -3.96 -14.50
CA TYR A 181 30.38 -3.00 -13.61
C TYR A 181 30.85 -3.25 -12.17
N LEU A 182 31.68 -2.36 -11.65
CA LEU A 182 32.37 -2.50 -10.36
C LEU A 182 31.74 -1.66 -9.25
N GLY A 183 30.69 -0.90 -9.60
CA GLY A 183 29.96 -0.06 -8.63
C GLY A 183 29.09 -0.88 -7.70
N ASN A 184 28.84 -0.31 -6.53
CA ASN A 184 27.87 -0.83 -5.57
C ASN A 184 26.81 0.22 -5.30
N THR A 185 25.67 0.09 -5.94
CA THR A 185 24.53 1.00 -5.76
C THR A 185 23.64 0.46 -4.64
N ASP A 186 23.33 1.32 -3.67
CA ASP A 186 22.31 1.04 -2.67
C ASP A 186 20.93 1.24 -3.28
N TRP A 187 20.44 0.22 -3.99
CA TRP A 187 19.15 0.24 -4.69
C TRP A 187 17.96 0.56 -3.78
N PHE A 188 18.05 0.23 -2.49
CA PHE A 188 16.98 0.58 -1.57
C PHE A 188 16.92 2.09 -1.34
N SER A 189 18.06 2.74 -1.17
CA SER A 189 18.11 4.19 -1.03
C SER A 189 17.75 4.94 -2.31
N GLU A 190 17.97 4.30 -3.47
CA GLU A 190 17.58 4.87 -4.77
C GLU A 190 16.07 4.72 -5.05
N ILE A 191 15.47 3.60 -4.63
CA ILE A 191 14.07 3.28 -4.94
C ILE A 191 13.11 3.80 -3.87
N TYR A 192 13.53 3.85 -2.60
CA TYR A 192 12.66 4.19 -1.49
C TYR A 192 13.02 5.50 -0.80
N ASP A 193 11.99 6.28 -0.50
CA ASP A 193 12.08 7.38 0.46
C ASP A 193 11.93 6.82 1.89
N ASN A 194 12.66 7.40 2.85
CA ASN A 194 12.57 6.98 4.25
C ASN A 194 11.23 7.34 4.90
N THR A 195 10.54 8.35 4.34
CA THR A 195 9.29 8.88 4.89
C THR A 195 8.30 9.19 3.78
N GLY A 196 7.08 8.73 3.95
CA GLY A 196 5.92 9.12 3.19
C GLY A 196 5.00 9.99 4.04
N ILE A 197 4.38 11.00 3.44
CA ILE A 197 3.46 11.91 4.13
C ILE A 197 2.13 11.89 3.43
N THR A 198 1.05 11.75 4.21
CA THR A 198 -0.32 11.85 3.74
C THR A 198 -1.00 13.01 4.45
N HIS A 199 -1.61 13.89 3.69
CA HIS A 199 -2.49 14.96 4.19
C HIS A 199 -3.92 14.62 3.79
N SER A 200 -4.85 14.69 4.75
CA SER A 200 -6.28 14.48 4.51
C SER A 200 -7.08 15.59 5.18
N HIS A 201 -7.95 16.20 4.41
CA HIS A 201 -8.86 17.27 4.84
C HIS A 201 -10.28 16.83 4.51
N ASN A 202 -11.11 16.71 5.52
CA ASN A 202 -12.50 16.29 5.40
C ASN A 202 -13.40 17.41 5.89
N LEU A 203 -14.40 17.73 5.10
CA LEU A 203 -15.46 18.66 5.46
C LEU A 203 -16.79 17.94 5.29
N SER A 204 -17.58 17.86 6.33
CA SER A 204 -18.93 17.34 6.22
C SER A 204 -19.97 18.34 6.70
N LEU A 205 -21.11 18.32 6.04
CA LEU A 205 -22.28 19.12 6.32
C LEU A 205 -23.48 18.20 6.46
N SER A 206 -24.11 18.19 7.63
CA SER A 206 -25.31 17.40 7.86
C SER A 206 -26.43 18.26 8.44
N GLY A 207 -27.65 17.82 8.22
CA GLY A 207 -28.81 18.46 8.79
C GLY A 207 -30.11 17.74 8.40
N ALA A 208 -31.14 17.99 9.15
CA ALA A 208 -32.45 17.44 8.82
C ALA A 208 -33.57 18.39 9.19
N SER A 209 -34.63 18.34 8.40
CA SER A 209 -35.92 18.94 8.66
C SER A 209 -36.96 17.84 8.92
N GLU A 210 -38.20 18.20 9.22
CA GLU A 210 -39.28 17.23 9.35
C GLU A 210 -39.51 16.39 8.07
N LYS A 211 -39.14 16.92 6.89
CA LYS A 211 -39.44 16.33 5.59
C LYS A 211 -38.23 15.79 4.86
N ALA A 212 -37.02 16.22 5.21
CA ALA A 212 -35.79 15.83 4.50
C ALA A 212 -34.59 15.83 5.44
N SER A 213 -33.71 14.85 5.26
CA SER A 213 -32.37 14.81 5.84
C SER A 213 -31.32 14.83 4.74
N TYR A 214 -30.20 15.47 4.99
CA TYR A 214 -29.09 15.53 4.05
C TYR A 214 -27.76 15.35 4.79
N TYR A 215 -26.82 14.76 4.06
CA TYR A 215 -25.42 14.66 4.42
C TYR A 215 -24.59 14.92 3.17
N ILE A 216 -23.62 15.81 3.27
CA ILE A 216 -22.69 16.16 2.19
C ILE A 216 -21.30 16.02 2.76
N GLY A 217 -20.49 15.10 2.22
CA GLY A 217 -19.09 14.94 2.56
C GLY A 217 -18.20 15.38 1.42
N MET A 218 -17.12 16.06 1.73
CA MET A 218 -16.04 16.42 0.80
C MET A 218 -14.72 16.00 1.41
N GLU A 219 -13.90 15.29 0.64
CA GLU A 219 -12.56 14.89 1.03
C GLU A 219 -11.53 15.36 0.02
N TYR A 220 -10.45 15.94 0.55
CA TYR A 220 -9.23 16.13 -0.21
C TYR A 220 -8.11 15.36 0.48
N MET A 221 -7.53 14.41 -0.24
CA MET A 221 -6.42 13.59 0.25
C MET A 221 -5.26 13.65 -0.72
N GLN A 222 -4.08 13.94 -0.20
CA GLN A 222 -2.82 13.83 -0.92
C GLN A 222 -1.91 12.85 -0.20
N GLU A 223 -1.59 11.75 -0.87
CA GLU A 223 -0.72 10.72 -0.33
C GLU A 223 0.60 10.65 -1.12
N ARG A 224 1.71 10.79 -0.40
CA ARG A 224 3.03 10.50 -0.92
C ARG A 224 3.49 9.15 -0.38
N GLY A 225 3.64 8.19 -1.28
CA GLY A 225 4.15 6.86 -0.98
C GLY A 225 5.63 6.86 -0.61
N LEU A 226 6.13 5.69 -0.25
CA LEU A 226 7.55 5.48 0.08
C LEU A 226 8.41 5.17 -1.17
N LEU A 227 7.81 4.92 -2.32
CA LEU A 227 8.54 4.74 -3.58
C LEU A 227 8.92 6.09 -4.16
N LYS A 228 10.20 6.26 -4.48
CA LYS A 228 10.68 7.42 -5.27
C LYS A 228 10.19 7.25 -6.70
N ILE A 229 9.10 7.90 -7.04
CA ILE A 229 8.69 8.03 -8.43
C ILE A 229 9.45 9.24 -8.98
N ASN A 230 10.51 8.99 -9.72
CA ASN A 230 11.16 10.04 -10.49
C ASN A 230 10.17 10.51 -11.56
N ASN A 231 9.53 11.65 -11.35
CA ASN A 231 8.75 12.36 -12.34
C ASN A 231 9.65 13.04 -13.40
N GLY A 232 10.73 12.41 -13.76
CA GLY A 232 11.69 12.94 -14.68
C GLY A 232 12.09 11.88 -15.70
N SER A 233 11.50 12.02 -16.87
CA SER A 233 12.03 11.61 -18.18
C SER A 233 12.78 10.26 -18.20
N LEU A 234 12.12 9.25 -18.70
CA LEU A 234 12.71 8.30 -19.60
C LEU A 234 12.78 8.92 -21.00
#